data_4f46a7933d562bf0039e522fc65dba34
#
_entry.id   4f46a7933d562bf0039e522fc65dba34
#
_cell.length_a   1.000
_cell.length_b   1.000
_cell.length_c   1.000
_cell.angle_alpha   90.00
_cell.angle_beta   90.00
_cell.angle_gamma   90.00
#
_symmetry.space_group_name_H-M   'P 1'
#
loop_
_entity.id
_entity.type
_entity.pdbx_description
1 polymer ?
#
loop_
_entity_poly.entity_id
_entity_poly.type
_entity_poly.pdbx_seq_one_letter_code
_entity_poly.pdbx_strand_id
1 'polypeptide(L)'
;MKNWKKLTAAALAALALVGALEGCGNNADKKPDTKQATKIVTDLKGREVSVPQDVKRIAVVPIPWASVIYAIDGSSERLAAIHPAAMSAYKGKFLENRDKHFAQLDTKIIAQNFSVNIESAAQAGIDTAVLWQYQDKDAEKLTKVGIPTLLIYNDTVENLKKSFLIIGKLLGKEERAAKINEYYDTTNKKIIAKQAWEKTDKPTVLFLRNAKLRLQGNDNFMHEAIRIGGGENPYGQVNGGREQTIAMEEIYKQNPDIIGSLYNEIAHLKN
;
A
#
# COMPACT_ATOMS: atom_id res chain seq x y z
N MET A 1 57.96 -34.11 -25.17
CA MET A 1 58.76 -32.94 -25.56
C MET A 1 58.03 -31.69 -25.12
N LYS A 2 58.76 -30.98 -24.28
CA LYS A 2 58.84 -29.55 -23.89
C LYS A 2 57.58 -28.94 -23.26
N ASN A 3 57.55 -28.87 -21.97
CA ASN A 3 58.06 -27.80 -21.09
C ASN A 3 57.59 -26.38 -21.51
N TRP A 4 56.69 -25.80 -20.74
CA TRP A 4 56.94 -24.45 -20.27
C TRP A 4 56.45 -24.27 -18.83
N LYS A 5 57.45 -24.07 -17.99
CA LYS A 5 57.33 -23.71 -16.60
C LYS A 5 57.31 -22.19 -16.48
N LYS A 6 56.59 -21.70 -15.51
CA LYS A 6 56.92 -20.56 -14.65
C LYS A 6 56.94 -19.19 -15.29
N LEU A 7 56.08 -18.32 -14.75
CA LEU A 7 56.54 -16.99 -14.31
C LEU A 7 55.69 -16.52 -13.11
N THR A 8 56.41 -16.53 -12.01
CA THR A 8 56.13 -15.82 -10.76
C THR A 8 56.51 -14.34 -10.96
N ALA A 9 55.81 -13.46 -10.30
CA ALA A 9 56.30 -12.19 -9.75
C ALA A 9 55.07 -11.41 -9.22
N ALA A 10 54.85 -11.20 -7.92
CA ALA A 10 55.54 -10.26 -7.10
C ALA A 10 55.42 -8.81 -7.61
N ALA A 11 54.53 -8.05 -6.99
CA ALA A 11 54.58 -6.60 -6.93
C ALA A 11 53.91 -6.18 -5.65
N LEU A 12 54.68 -5.94 -4.63
CA LEU A 12 55.19 -4.66 -4.13
C LEU A 12 54.12 -3.74 -3.54
N ALA A 13 54.11 -3.84 -2.20
CA ALA A 13 53.56 -2.83 -1.31
C ALA A 13 54.34 -1.51 -1.51
N ALA A 14 53.64 -0.43 -1.71
CA ALA A 14 54.19 0.92 -1.53
C ALA A 14 53.50 1.57 -0.33
N LEU A 15 54.17 1.52 0.81
CA LEU A 15 53.97 2.46 1.92
C LEU A 15 54.47 3.81 1.48
N ALA A 16 53.61 4.83 1.57
CA ALA A 16 54.04 6.22 1.65
C ALA A 16 53.52 6.80 2.97
N LEU A 17 54.41 6.87 3.95
CA LEU A 17 54.29 7.75 5.09
C LEU A 17 54.59 9.18 4.61
N VAL A 18 53.71 10.13 4.82
CA VAL A 18 54.00 11.54 4.85
C VAL A 18 53.30 12.21 6.04
N GLY A 19 54.10 12.61 6.97
CA GLY A 19 54.13 13.83 7.71
C GLY A 19 52.87 14.35 8.42
N ALA A 20 52.92 14.24 9.73
CA ALA A 20 52.11 15.06 10.65
C ALA A 20 52.47 16.56 10.49
N LEU A 21 51.44 17.38 10.29
CA LEU A 21 51.49 18.81 10.64
C LEU A 21 50.27 19.11 11.49
N GLU A 22 50.55 19.42 12.74
CA GLU A 22 49.57 19.88 13.72
C GLU A 22 48.97 21.22 13.25
N GLY A 23 47.66 21.24 13.15
CA GLY A 23 46.88 22.46 13.01
C GLY A 23 45.69 22.36 13.96
N CYS A 24 45.78 23.01 15.12
CA CYS A 24 44.64 23.23 16.00
C CYS A 24 43.59 24.06 15.27
N GLY A 25 42.48 23.43 14.92
CA GLY A 25 41.29 24.08 14.43
C GLY A 25 40.08 23.37 15.03
N ASN A 26 39.22 24.12 15.75
CA ASN A 26 37.96 23.69 16.36
C ASN A 26 37.15 22.82 15.41
N ASN A 27 37.15 21.52 15.63
CA ASN A 27 36.19 20.60 15.01
C ASN A 27 34.98 20.52 15.90
N ALA A 28 33.96 21.32 15.56
CA ALA A 28 32.57 20.96 15.88
C ALA A 28 32.29 19.58 15.31
N ASP A 29 31.84 18.67 16.15
CA ASP A 29 31.50 17.29 15.84
C ASP A 29 30.59 17.20 14.64
N LYS A 30 31.12 17.01 13.45
CA LYS A 30 30.39 16.43 12.34
C LYS A 30 30.29 14.94 12.63
N LYS A 31 29.10 14.51 13.15
CA LYS A 31 28.67 13.12 13.09
C LYS A 31 28.97 12.58 11.69
N PRO A 32 29.60 11.41 11.54
CA PRO A 32 29.81 10.81 10.24
C PRO A 32 28.43 10.60 9.59
N ASP A 33 28.26 11.15 8.41
CA ASP A 33 27.09 10.97 7.56
C ASP A 33 27.12 9.52 7.05
N THR A 34 26.68 8.59 7.89
CA THR A 34 26.49 7.20 7.53
C THR A 34 25.31 7.19 6.57
N LYS A 35 25.55 7.32 5.26
CA LYS A 35 24.55 7.12 4.23
C LYS A 35 23.89 5.76 4.49
N GLN A 36 22.67 5.80 5.01
CA GLN A 36 21.89 4.60 5.24
C GLN A 36 21.76 3.84 3.91
N ALA A 37 22.07 2.54 3.90
CA ALA A 37 21.93 1.72 2.71
C ALA A 37 20.47 1.82 2.20
N THR A 38 20.30 1.92 0.89
CA THR A 38 18.99 2.06 0.26
C THR A 38 18.74 0.95 -0.77
N LYS A 39 17.49 0.72 -1.09
CA LYS A 39 17.03 -0.14 -2.18
C LYS A 39 16.01 0.61 -3.04
N ILE A 40 15.89 0.20 -4.30
CA ILE A 40 14.90 0.78 -5.23
C ILE A 40 13.62 -0.05 -5.18
N VAL A 41 12.50 0.63 -4.95
CA VAL A 41 11.16 0.04 -5.05
C VAL A 41 10.40 0.80 -6.13
N THR A 42 9.91 0.10 -7.15
CA THR A 42 9.04 0.69 -8.17
C THR A 42 7.61 0.68 -7.65
N ASP A 43 6.97 1.83 -7.60
CA ASP A 43 5.60 1.95 -7.12
C ASP A 43 4.54 1.68 -8.20
N LEU A 44 3.26 1.80 -7.87
CA LEU A 44 2.17 1.50 -8.81
C LEU A 44 2.11 2.45 -10.01
N LYS A 45 2.67 3.65 -9.90
CA LYS A 45 2.80 4.63 -11.02
C LYS A 45 4.07 4.44 -11.85
N GLY A 46 4.87 3.42 -11.55
CA GLY A 46 6.13 3.15 -12.24
C GLY A 46 7.29 4.04 -11.79
N ARG A 47 7.15 4.78 -10.69
CA ARG A 47 8.23 5.60 -10.14
C ARG A 47 9.23 4.72 -9.40
N GLU A 48 10.51 4.88 -9.68
CA GLU A 48 11.60 4.28 -8.93
C GLU A 48 11.89 5.11 -7.69
N VAL A 49 11.61 4.56 -6.51
CA VAL A 49 11.76 5.24 -5.23
C VAL A 49 12.89 4.60 -4.44
N SER A 50 13.90 5.40 -4.10
CA SER A 50 14.99 4.97 -3.21
C SER A 50 14.49 5.00 -1.77
N VAL A 51 14.29 3.84 -1.16
CA VAL A 51 13.85 3.68 0.24
C VAL A 51 14.97 3.10 1.08
N PRO A 52 14.96 3.27 2.41
CA PRO A 52 15.92 2.60 3.29
C PRO A 52 15.95 1.08 3.05
N GLN A 53 17.14 0.47 3.07
CA GLN A 53 17.28 -0.97 2.95
C GLN A 53 16.47 -1.70 4.02
N ASP A 54 16.48 -1.17 5.23
CA ASP A 54 15.73 -1.65 6.39
C ASP A 54 14.82 -0.54 6.91
N VAL A 55 13.61 -0.51 6.41
CA VAL A 55 12.57 0.47 6.79
C VAL A 55 12.11 0.20 8.22
N LYS A 56 12.02 1.23 9.04
CA LYS A 56 11.68 1.13 10.46
C LYS A 56 10.42 1.87 10.86
N ARG A 57 10.10 2.97 10.18
CA ARG A 57 9.02 3.87 10.61
C ARG A 57 8.15 4.31 9.44
N ILE A 58 7.12 3.52 9.17
CA ILE A 58 6.23 3.71 8.03
C ILE A 58 5.00 4.52 8.45
N ALA A 59 4.71 5.60 7.71
CA ALA A 59 3.41 6.27 7.74
C ALA A 59 2.50 5.69 6.66
N VAL A 60 1.28 5.26 7.03
CA VAL A 60 0.34 4.58 6.12
C VAL A 60 -0.95 5.37 6.01
N VAL A 61 -1.13 6.07 4.92
CA VAL A 61 -2.32 6.89 4.65
C VAL A 61 -3.54 6.06 4.27
N PRO A 62 -3.43 5.04 3.41
CA PRO A 62 -4.57 4.21 3.02
C PRO A 62 -5.11 3.38 4.19
N ILE A 63 -6.38 3.60 4.57
CA ILE A 63 -7.01 2.98 5.76
C ILE A 63 -6.79 1.46 5.85
N PRO A 64 -7.04 0.62 4.80
CA PRO A 64 -6.94 -0.83 4.96
C PRO A 64 -5.49 -1.34 4.97
N TRP A 65 -4.51 -0.51 4.58
CA TRP A 65 -3.16 -0.99 4.29
C TRP A 65 -2.28 -1.23 5.51
N ALA A 66 -2.60 -0.64 6.66
CA ALA A 66 -1.88 -0.98 7.89
C ALA A 66 -2.06 -2.46 8.27
N SER A 67 -3.27 -3.01 8.12
CA SER A 67 -3.52 -4.44 8.33
C SER A 67 -2.85 -5.33 7.28
N VAL A 68 -2.75 -4.85 6.03
CA VAL A 68 -2.03 -5.56 4.95
C VAL A 68 -0.53 -5.59 5.23
N ILE A 69 0.06 -4.46 5.63
CA ILE A 69 1.48 -4.38 6.02
C ILE A 69 1.76 -5.35 7.17
N TYR A 70 0.90 -5.36 8.19
CA TYR A 70 0.99 -6.33 9.28
C TYR A 70 0.92 -7.78 8.78
N ALA A 71 0.01 -8.12 7.88
CA ALA A 71 -0.13 -9.46 7.34
C ALA A 71 1.11 -9.92 6.55
N ILE A 72 1.77 -8.99 5.85
CA ILE A 72 2.99 -9.27 5.08
C ILE A 72 4.22 -9.31 6.01
N ASP A 73 4.36 -8.38 6.93
CA ASP A 73 5.53 -8.27 7.81
C ASP A 73 5.49 -9.29 8.96
N GLY A 74 4.31 -9.59 9.48
CA GLY A 74 4.09 -10.44 10.65
C GLY A 74 4.13 -9.67 11.98
N SER A 75 4.40 -8.36 11.96
CA SER A 75 4.45 -7.46 13.11
C SER A 75 3.98 -6.06 12.72
N SER A 76 3.51 -5.28 13.69
CA SER A 76 3.20 -3.86 13.52
C SER A 76 4.37 -2.92 13.88
N GLU A 77 5.52 -3.43 14.30
CA GLU A 77 6.64 -2.63 14.81
C GLU A 77 7.17 -1.60 13.83
N ARG A 78 7.10 -1.86 12.52
CA ARG A 78 7.51 -0.91 11.48
C ARG A 78 6.46 0.16 11.18
N LEU A 79 5.21 -0.03 11.64
CA LEU A 79 4.19 1.00 11.52
C LEU A 79 4.44 2.09 12.57
N ALA A 80 4.39 3.34 12.15
CA ALA A 80 4.57 4.50 13.05
C ALA A 80 3.35 5.41 13.08
N ALA A 81 2.71 5.63 11.92
CA ALA A 81 1.53 6.48 11.80
C ALA A 81 0.50 5.86 10.86
N ILE A 82 -0.77 5.98 11.24
CA ILE A 82 -1.90 5.49 10.44
C ILE A 82 -3.03 6.52 10.41
N HIS A 83 -3.92 6.39 9.43
CA HIS A 83 -5.12 7.21 9.36
C HIS A 83 -6.02 6.99 10.60
N PRO A 84 -6.64 8.04 11.20
CA PRO A 84 -7.47 7.91 12.40
C PRO A 84 -8.62 6.90 12.26
N ALA A 85 -9.23 6.81 11.07
CA ALA A 85 -10.29 5.82 10.82
C ALA A 85 -9.76 4.37 10.84
N ALA A 86 -8.50 4.14 10.48
CA ALA A 86 -7.86 2.83 10.62
C ALA A 86 -7.71 2.46 12.11
N MET A 87 -7.30 3.40 12.95
CA MET A 87 -7.24 3.18 14.41
C MET A 87 -8.60 2.78 14.97
N SER A 88 -9.68 3.43 14.56
CA SER A 88 -11.04 3.08 14.99
C SER A 88 -11.44 1.66 14.62
N ALA A 89 -10.88 1.13 13.52
CA ALA A 89 -11.09 -0.26 13.11
C ALA A 89 -10.25 -1.27 13.91
N TYR A 90 -9.16 -0.86 14.54
CA TYR A 90 -8.21 -1.76 15.23
C TYR A 90 -8.34 -1.71 16.76
N LYS A 91 -8.61 -0.53 17.34
CA LYS A 91 -8.67 -0.31 18.80
C LYS A 91 -9.72 -1.18 19.47
N GLY A 92 -9.30 -1.92 20.49
CA GLY A 92 -10.16 -2.86 21.23
C GLY A 92 -10.59 -4.09 20.42
N LYS A 93 -10.02 -4.35 19.24
CA LYS A 93 -10.42 -5.42 18.34
C LYS A 93 -9.28 -6.41 18.07
N PHE A 94 -9.51 -7.31 17.11
CA PHE A 94 -8.63 -8.46 16.81
C PHE A 94 -7.16 -8.07 16.64
N LEU A 95 -6.84 -7.03 15.85
CA LEU A 95 -5.46 -6.68 15.58
C LEU A 95 -4.74 -6.13 16.81
N GLU A 96 -5.34 -5.22 17.57
CA GLU A 96 -4.74 -4.74 18.82
C GLU A 96 -4.61 -5.86 19.88
N ASN A 97 -5.58 -6.77 19.94
CA ASN A 97 -5.47 -7.90 20.86
C ASN A 97 -4.33 -8.85 20.51
N ARG A 98 -4.01 -8.91 19.24
CA ARG A 98 -2.93 -9.75 18.71
C ARG A 98 -1.56 -9.09 18.80
N ASP A 99 -1.51 -7.79 18.61
CA ASP A 99 -0.29 -6.99 18.63
C ASP A 99 -0.59 -5.63 19.28
N LYS A 100 -0.14 -5.44 20.52
CA LYS A 100 -0.43 -4.26 21.34
C LYS A 100 0.19 -2.97 20.80
N HIS A 101 1.17 -3.06 19.90
CA HIS A 101 1.76 -1.89 19.26
C HIS A 101 0.75 -1.12 18.38
N PHE A 102 -0.30 -1.77 17.87
CA PHE A 102 -1.37 -1.06 17.14
C PHE A 102 -2.00 0.08 17.94
N ALA A 103 -2.10 -0.06 19.27
CA ALA A 103 -2.66 0.99 20.15
C ALA A 103 -1.73 2.22 20.30
N GLN A 104 -0.44 2.07 19.92
CA GLN A 104 0.59 3.10 20.10
C GLN A 104 0.85 3.90 18.81
N LEU A 105 0.23 3.52 17.69
CA LEU A 105 0.43 4.18 16.41
C LEU A 105 -0.08 5.61 16.44
N ASP A 106 0.71 6.53 15.87
CA ASP A 106 0.30 7.92 15.76
C ASP A 106 -0.88 8.09 14.78
N THR A 107 -1.85 8.89 15.18
CA THR A 107 -3.04 9.22 14.38
C THR A 107 -3.19 10.72 14.13
N LYS A 108 -2.17 11.53 14.47
CA LYS A 108 -2.17 12.99 14.32
C LYS A 108 -1.39 13.44 13.09
N ILE A 109 -0.42 12.62 12.66
CA ILE A 109 0.40 12.88 11.46
C ILE A 109 -0.46 12.86 10.20
N ILE A 110 -1.48 12.01 10.16
CA ILE A 110 -2.40 11.85 9.03
C ILE A 110 -3.78 12.41 9.43
N ALA A 111 -4.24 13.41 8.69
CA ALA A 111 -5.53 14.04 8.96
C ALA A 111 -6.71 13.22 8.40
N GLN A 112 -7.93 13.52 8.87
CA GLN A 112 -9.17 12.86 8.40
C GLN A 112 -9.42 12.98 6.87
N ASN A 113 -8.91 14.03 6.26
CA ASN A 113 -8.98 14.23 4.80
C ASN A 113 -7.82 13.56 4.04
N PHE A 114 -7.07 12.65 4.68
CA PHE A 114 -5.91 11.93 4.15
C PHE A 114 -4.66 12.77 3.90
N SER A 115 -4.64 14.07 4.20
CA SER A 115 -3.42 14.86 4.09
C SER A 115 -2.41 14.48 5.16
N VAL A 116 -1.11 14.60 4.85
CA VAL A 116 -0.01 14.31 5.77
C VAL A 116 0.58 15.61 6.29
N ASN A 117 0.71 15.74 7.60
CA ASN A 117 1.48 16.82 8.20
C ASN A 117 2.97 16.51 8.03
N ILE A 118 3.60 17.22 7.07
CA ILE A 118 4.97 16.98 6.65
C ILE A 118 5.96 17.22 7.78
N GLU A 119 5.77 18.29 8.54
CA GLU A 119 6.63 18.65 9.65
C GLU A 119 6.56 17.61 10.78
N SER A 120 5.35 17.24 11.17
CA SER A 120 5.13 16.20 12.18
C SER A 120 5.69 14.84 11.73
N ALA A 121 5.58 14.50 10.45
CA ALA A 121 6.15 13.27 9.90
C ALA A 121 7.68 13.27 10.00
N ALA A 122 8.33 14.39 9.65
CA ALA A 122 9.78 14.54 9.78
C ALA A 122 10.24 14.49 11.25
N GLN A 123 9.56 15.21 12.15
CA GLN A 123 9.86 15.20 13.59
C GLN A 123 9.69 13.81 14.21
N ALA A 124 8.68 13.05 13.77
CA ALA A 124 8.47 11.68 14.22
C ALA A 124 9.46 10.68 13.64
N GLY A 125 10.39 11.13 12.78
CA GLY A 125 11.38 10.26 12.15
C GLY A 125 10.76 9.23 11.21
N ILE A 126 9.68 9.57 10.53
CA ILE A 126 9.12 8.72 9.47
C ILE A 126 10.19 8.54 8.39
N ASP A 127 10.53 7.32 8.07
CA ASP A 127 11.56 6.99 7.08
C ASP A 127 11.00 6.59 5.72
N THR A 128 9.72 6.26 5.67
CA THR A 128 9.00 5.93 4.43
C THR A 128 7.50 6.19 4.61
N ALA A 129 6.85 6.69 3.56
CA ALA A 129 5.40 6.85 3.56
C ALA A 129 4.74 6.00 2.45
N VAL A 130 3.55 5.51 2.73
CA VAL A 130 2.69 4.79 1.77
C VAL A 130 1.41 5.59 1.60
N LEU A 131 1.16 6.05 0.38
CA LEU A 131 0.04 6.93 0.03
C LEU A 131 -0.82 6.30 -1.08
N TRP A 132 -2.01 6.88 -1.27
CA TRP A 132 -2.84 6.57 -2.44
C TRP A 132 -2.18 7.06 -3.74
N GLN A 133 -2.36 6.35 -4.84
CA GLN A 133 -1.75 6.71 -6.13
C GLN A 133 -2.14 8.09 -6.67
N TYR A 134 -3.22 8.68 -6.19
CA TYR A 134 -3.67 10.04 -6.59
C TYR A 134 -3.10 11.16 -5.71
N GLN A 135 -2.25 10.85 -4.74
CA GLN A 135 -1.64 11.83 -3.82
C GLN A 135 -0.23 12.26 -4.26
N ASP A 136 -0.03 12.49 -5.55
CA ASP A 136 1.28 12.89 -6.12
C ASP A 136 1.86 14.12 -5.42
N LYS A 137 1.03 15.13 -5.17
CA LYS A 137 1.46 16.40 -4.54
C LYS A 137 1.98 16.20 -3.12
N ASP A 138 1.34 15.31 -2.34
CA ASP A 138 1.80 15.01 -0.99
C ASP A 138 3.06 14.16 -1.03
N ALA A 139 3.16 13.23 -1.97
CA ALA A 139 4.37 12.43 -2.20
C ALA A 139 5.58 13.31 -2.55
N GLU A 140 5.42 14.31 -3.41
CA GLU A 140 6.47 15.27 -3.76
C GLU A 140 6.93 16.08 -2.54
N LYS A 141 5.99 16.57 -1.71
CA LYS A 141 6.32 17.32 -0.49
C LYS A 141 7.11 16.48 0.50
N LEU A 142 6.67 15.24 0.75
CA LEU A 142 7.36 14.29 1.64
C LEU A 142 8.77 13.97 1.13
N THR A 143 8.90 13.74 -0.16
CA THR A 143 10.22 13.47 -0.78
C THR A 143 11.18 14.65 -0.62
N LYS A 144 10.70 15.91 -0.73
CA LYS A 144 11.51 17.11 -0.54
C LYS A 144 12.10 17.24 0.88
N VAL A 145 11.46 16.66 1.88
CA VAL A 145 11.97 16.62 3.27
C VAL A 145 12.68 15.32 3.60
N GLY A 146 13.01 14.50 2.58
CA GLY A 146 13.78 13.26 2.74
C GLY A 146 12.95 12.04 3.14
N ILE A 147 11.63 12.09 3.04
CA ILE A 147 10.75 10.95 3.29
C ILE A 147 10.33 10.33 1.95
N PRO A 148 10.97 9.24 1.50
CA PRO A 148 10.58 8.54 0.28
C PRO A 148 9.15 8.02 0.40
N THR A 149 8.41 8.10 -0.71
CA THR A 149 6.97 7.82 -0.70
C THR A 149 6.57 6.89 -1.83
N LEU A 150 5.93 5.78 -1.48
CA LEU A 150 5.37 4.81 -2.42
C LEU A 150 3.88 5.06 -2.63
N LEU A 151 3.46 5.05 -3.87
CA LEU A 151 2.07 5.17 -4.28
C LEU A 151 1.48 3.79 -4.59
N ILE A 152 0.37 3.48 -3.93
CA ILE A 152 -0.35 2.21 -4.09
C ILE A 152 -1.84 2.45 -4.34
N TYR A 153 -2.53 1.42 -4.82
CA TYR A 153 -3.99 1.45 -4.99
C TYR A 153 -4.59 0.05 -4.94
N ASN A 154 -5.91 -0.02 -4.75
CA ASN A 154 -6.66 -1.27 -4.66
C ASN A 154 -8.04 -1.15 -5.32
N ASP A 155 -8.14 -0.34 -6.37
CA ASP A 155 -9.36 -0.16 -7.15
C ASP A 155 -9.72 -1.42 -7.96
N THR A 156 -8.71 -2.10 -8.47
CA THR A 156 -8.84 -3.37 -9.19
C THR A 156 -8.08 -4.49 -8.48
N VAL A 157 -8.42 -5.73 -8.79
CA VAL A 157 -7.69 -6.92 -8.29
C VAL A 157 -6.22 -6.88 -8.74
N GLU A 158 -5.96 -6.44 -9.97
CA GLU A 158 -4.61 -6.32 -10.50
C GLU A 158 -3.79 -5.32 -9.69
N ASN A 159 -4.31 -4.10 -9.46
CA ASN A 159 -3.64 -3.07 -8.68
C ASN A 159 -3.48 -3.48 -7.21
N LEU A 160 -4.46 -4.16 -6.62
CA LEU A 160 -4.34 -4.74 -5.28
C LEU A 160 -3.16 -5.71 -5.20
N LYS A 161 -3.06 -6.66 -6.13
CA LYS A 161 -1.99 -7.67 -6.17
C LYS A 161 -0.62 -7.06 -6.41
N LYS A 162 -0.52 -6.09 -7.32
CA LYS A 162 0.72 -5.31 -7.55
C LYS A 162 1.12 -4.57 -6.28
N SER A 163 0.18 -3.94 -5.59
CA SER A 163 0.44 -3.21 -4.36
C SER A 163 0.92 -4.13 -3.22
N PHE A 164 0.43 -5.37 -3.13
CA PHE A 164 0.99 -6.35 -2.18
C PHE A 164 2.47 -6.64 -2.46
N LEU A 165 2.86 -6.80 -3.73
CA LEU A 165 4.26 -7.04 -4.11
C LEU A 165 5.14 -5.82 -3.84
N ILE A 166 4.64 -4.60 -4.07
CA ILE A 166 5.33 -3.35 -3.74
C ILE A 166 5.63 -3.29 -2.24
N ILE A 167 4.63 -3.57 -1.40
CA ILE A 167 4.81 -3.62 0.06
C ILE A 167 5.74 -4.77 0.45
N GLY A 168 5.63 -5.94 -0.16
CA GLY A 168 6.57 -7.04 0.04
C GLY A 168 8.02 -6.62 -0.19
N LYS A 169 8.30 -5.93 -1.30
CA LYS A 169 9.63 -5.41 -1.63
C LYS A 169 10.09 -4.33 -0.65
N LEU A 170 9.19 -3.43 -0.22
CA LEU A 170 9.47 -2.45 0.81
C LEU A 170 9.94 -3.10 2.11
N LEU A 171 9.28 -4.16 2.53
CA LEU A 171 9.53 -4.84 3.80
C LEU A 171 10.64 -5.92 3.73
N GLY A 172 11.11 -6.28 2.51
CA GLY A 172 11.99 -7.45 2.30
C GLY A 172 11.25 -8.77 2.60
N LYS A 173 9.97 -8.83 2.25
CA LYS A 173 9.05 -9.96 2.48
C LYS A 173 8.34 -10.38 1.17
N GLU A 174 9.07 -10.37 0.06
CA GLU A 174 8.54 -10.62 -1.28
C GLU A 174 7.85 -11.98 -1.38
N GLU A 175 8.46 -13.01 -0.79
CA GLU A 175 7.88 -14.37 -0.77
C GLU A 175 6.52 -14.39 -0.04
N ARG A 176 6.42 -13.68 1.09
CA ARG A 176 5.17 -13.60 1.85
C ARG A 176 4.07 -12.88 1.05
N ALA A 177 4.41 -11.79 0.39
CA ALA A 177 3.48 -11.05 -0.46
C ALA A 177 3.01 -11.90 -1.65
N ALA A 178 3.92 -12.66 -2.28
CA ALA A 178 3.59 -13.58 -3.36
C ALA A 178 2.64 -14.71 -2.88
N LYS A 179 2.86 -15.29 -1.71
CA LYS A 179 1.96 -16.30 -1.11
C LYS A 179 0.55 -15.74 -0.82
N ILE A 180 0.45 -14.47 -0.42
CA ILE A 180 -0.87 -13.83 -0.25
C ILE A 180 -1.59 -13.72 -1.59
N ASN A 181 -0.89 -13.33 -2.65
CA ASN A 181 -1.46 -13.29 -4.00
C ASN A 181 -1.90 -14.68 -4.49
N GLU A 182 -1.07 -15.69 -4.28
CA GLU A 182 -1.39 -17.08 -4.63
C GLU A 182 -2.62 -17.59 -3.87
N TYR A 183 -2.70 -17.30 -2.58
CA TYR A 183 -3.87 -17.64 -1.76
C TYR A 183 -5.14 -16.97 -2.29
N TYR A 184 -5.05 -15.69 -2.65
CA TYR A 184 -6.15 -14.95 -3.26
C TYR A 184 -6.61 -15.62 -4.56
N ASP A 185 -5.70 -15.90 -5.48
CA ASP A 185 -6.01 -16.52 -6.77
C ASP A 185 -6.59 -17.91 -6.61
N THR A 186 -6.01 -18.72 -5.72
CA THR A 186 -6.48 -20.10 -5.46
C THR A 186 -7.87 -20.10 -4.84
N THR A 187 -8.13 -19.16 -3.92
CA THR A 187 -9.43 -19.03 -3.27
C THR A 187 -10.48 -18.58 -4.27
N ASN A 188 -10.18 -17.60 -5.10
CA ASN A 188 -11.09 -17.15 -6.15
C ASN A 188 -11.41 -18.27 -7.14
N LYS A 189 -10.40 -19.01 -7.61
CA LYS A 189 -10.61 -20.16 -8.49
C LYS A 189 -11.55 -21.20 -7.86
N LYS A 190 -11.41 -21.48 -6.56
CA LYS A 190 -12.30 -22.41 -5.84
C LYS A 190 -13.73 -21.89 -5.74
N ILE A 191 -13.90 -20.61 -5.48
CA ILE A 191 -15.21 -19.97 -5.43
C ILE A 191 -15.87 -20.04 -6.81
N ILE A 192 -15.13 -19.63 -7.82
CA ILE A 192 -15.55 -19.65 -9.22
C ILE A 192 -15.98 -21.04 -9.66
N ALA A 193 -15.19 -22.07 -9.35
CA ALA A 193 -15.49 -23.45 -9.73
C ALA A 193 -16.74 -24.03 -9.05
N LYS A 194 -17.15 -23.47 -7.91
CA LYS A 194 -18.37 -23.89 -7.19
C LYS A 194 -19.60 -23.14 -7.64
N GLN A 195 -19.42 -22.07 -8.38
CA GLN A 195 -20.50 -21.20 -8.73
C GLN A 195 -21.07 -21.50 -10.09
N ALA A 196 -22.30 -21.41 -10.11
CA ALA A 196 -23.14 -21.33 -11.23
C ALA A 196 -23.02 -19.99 -11.98
N TRP A 197 -21.81 -19.54 -12.32
CA TRP A 197 -21.66 -18.36 -13.19
C TRP A 197 -22.26 -18.57 -14.56
N GLU A 198 -22.36 -19.81 -14.97
CA GLU A 198 -23.02 -20.25 -16.20
C GLU A 198 -24.52 -20.29 -16.06
N LYS A 199 -25.07 -20.00 -14.87
CA LYS A 199 -26.53 -19.86 -14.73
C LYS A 199 -26.98 -18.66 -15.55
N THR A 200 -27.98 -18.89 -16.35
CA THR A 200 -28.67 -17.86 -17.14
C THR A 200 -29.48 -16.89 -16.28
N ASP A 201 -29.69 -17.22 -15.01
CA ASP A 201 -30.49 -16.47 -14.04
C ASP A 201 -29.57 -15.94 -12.90
N LYS A 202 -28.75 -14.93 -13.23
CA LYS A 202 -27.88 -14.26 -12.26
C LYS A 202 -28.64 -13.14 -11.60
N PRO A 203 -28.58 -13.02 -10.26
CA PRO A 203 -29.17 -11.86 -9.61
C PRO A 203 -28.42 -10.57 -10.05
N THR A 204 -29.20 -9.54 -10.37
CA THR A 204 -28.67 -8.21 -10.61
C THR A 204 -28.32 -7.54 -9.29
N VAL A 205 -27.07 -7.11 -9.14
CA VAL A 205 -26.54 -6.51 -7.91
C VAL A 205 -26.08 -5.07 -8.19
N LEU A 206 -26.86 -4.12 -7.72
CA LEU A 206 -26.46 -2.71 -7.74
C LEU A 206 -25.68 -2.37 -6.47
N PHE A 207 -24.46 -1.91 -6.62
CA PHE A 207 -23.67 -1.46 -5.48
C PHE A 207 -23.44 0.04 -5.51
N LEU A 208 -23.88 0.74 -4.48
CA LEU A 208 -23.76 2.18 -4.32
C LEU A 208 -22.71 2.51 -3.27
N ARG A 209 -21.82 3.44 -3.56
CA ARG A 209 -20.73 3.80 -2.67
C ARG A 209 -21.21 4.53 -1.41
N ASN A 210 -22.24 5.34 -1.53
CA ASN A 210 -22.78 6.16 -0.43
C ASN A 210 -24.23 6.58 -0.69
N ALA A 211 -24.83 7.29 0.28
CA ALA A 211 -26.19 7.83 0.20
C ALA A 211 -26.40 8.84 -0.95
N LYS A 212 -25.34 9.36 -1.57
CA LYS A 212 -25.42 10.21 -2.76
C LYS A 212 -25.57 9.40 -4.06
N LEU A 213 -25.93 8.13 -3.96
CA LEU A 213 -26.17 7.21 -5.08
C LEU A 213 -25.00 7.15 -6.08
N ARG A 214 -23.75 7.19 -5.57
CA ARG A 214 -22.56 7.07 -6.41
C ARG A 214 -22.43 5.64 -6.92
N LEU A 215 -22.39 5.54 -8.23
CA LEU A 215 -22.31 4.29 -8.95
C LEU A 215 -20.98 3.57 -8.73
N GLN A 216 -21.01 2.24 -8.80
CA GLN A 216 -19.83 1.38 -8.87
C GLN A 216 -19.86 0.64 -10.22
N GLY A 217 -19.16 1.19 -11.22
CA GLY A 217 -18.98 0.59 -12.54
C GLY A 217 -17.96 -0.54 -12.57
N ASN A 218 -17.33 -0.78 -13.73
CA ASN A 218 -16.36 -1.86 -13.91
C ASN A 218 -14.93 -1.53 -13.47
N ASP A 219 -14.67 -0.29 -13.10
CA ASP A 219 -13.34 0.24 -12.75
C ASP A 219 -13.00 0.14 -11.26
N ASN A 220 -13.67 -0.76 -10.55
CA ASN A 220 -13.45 -0.91 -9.11
C ASN A 220 -13.62 -2.36 -8.64
N PHE A 221 -13.07 -2.61 -7.44
CA PHE A 221 -13.07 -3.92 -6.81
C PHE A 221 -14.49 -4.49 -6.59
N MET A 222 -15.50 -3.66 -6.38
CA MET A 222 -16.87 -4.13 -6.12
C MET A 222 -17.51 -4.81 -7.34
N HIS A 223 -17.18 -4.35 -8.56
CA HIS A 223 -17.61 -5.05 -9.77
C HIS A 223 -17.10 -6.49 -9.79
N GLU A 224 -15.81 -6.67 -9.51
CA GLU A 224 -15.21 -8.01 -9.46
C GLU A 224 -15.78 -8.84 -8.30
N ALA A 225 -16.04 -8.23 -7.15
CA ALA A 225 -16.67 -8.92 -6.01
C ALA A 225 -18.09 -9.41 -6.34
N ILE A 226 -18.90 -8.59 -7.02
CA ILE A 226 -20.22 -8.99 -7.51
C ILE A 226 -20.09 -10.17 -8.47
N ARG A 227 -19.18 -10.08 -9.43
CA ARG A 227 -18.93 -11.12 -10.42
C ARG A 227 -18.48 -12.43 -9.75
N ILE A 228 -17.53 -12.38 -8.83
CA ILE A 228 -17.05 -13.52 -8.05
C ILE A 228 -18.20 -14.09 -7.19
N GLY A 229 -19.08 -13.24 -6.68
CA GLY A 229 -20.27 -13.62 -5.93
C GLY A 229 -21.37 -14.30 -6.76
N GLY A 230 -21.21 -14.37 -8.08
CA GLY A 230 -22.20 -14.97 -9.00
C GLY A 230 -23.33 -14.01 -9.39
N GLY A 231 -23.20 -12.73 -9.10
CA GLY A 231 -24.13 -11.69 -9.51
C GLY A 231 -23.71 -11.00 -10.81
N GLU A 232 -24.61 -10.18 -11.32
CA GLU A 232 -24.39 -9.28 -12.46
C GLU A 232 -24.49 -7.82 -11.99
N ASN A 233 -23.46 -7.01 -12.29
CA ASN A 233 -23.52 -5.58 -12.07
C ASN A 233 -24.17 -4.91 -13.29
N PRO A 234 -25.37 -4.32 -13.18
CA PRO A 234 -26.06 -3.69 -14.32
C PRO A 234 -25.27 -2.54 -14.94
N TYR A 235 -24.30 -2.00 -14.20
CA TYR A 235 -23.37 -0.97 -14.67
C TYR A 235 -21.96 -1.50 -14.96
N GLY A 236 -21.81 -2.78 -15.15
CA GLY A 236 -20.54 -3.44 -15.43
C GLY A 236 -19.87 -3.02 -16.74
N GLN A 237 -20.57 -2.31 -17.61
CA GLN A 237 -20.03 -1.75 -18.86
C GLN A 237 -19.65 -0.26 -18.74
N VAL A 238 -19.91 0.36 -17.58
CA VAL A 238 -19.66 1.78 -17.36
C VAL A 238 -18.26 1.97 -16.77
N ASN A 239 -17.39 2.62 -17.54
CA ASN A 239 -16.07 3.04 -17.07
C ASN A 239 -16.17 4.33 -16.23
N GLY A 240 -15.33 4.48 -15.22
CA GLY A 240 -15.30 5.68 -14.38
C GLY A 240 -16.55 5.85 -13.50
N GLY A 241 -17.29 4.77 -13.28
CA GLY A 241 -18.55 4.80 -12.54
C GLY A 241 -18.45 5.29 -11.10
N ARG A 242 -17.26 5.26 -10.52
CA ARG A 242 -17.03 5.77 -9.14
C ARG A 242 -17.42 7.25 -8.97
N GLU A 243 -17.27 8.05 -9.99
CA GLU A 243 -17.55 9.48 -9.95
C GLU A 243 -18.98 9.83 -10.43
N GLN A 244 -19.71 8.86 -10.96
CA GLN A 244 -21.06 9.10 -11.47
C GLN A 244 -22.09 8.89 -10.35
N THR A 245 -23.09 9.76 -10.32
CA THR A 245 -24.27 9.65 -9.46
C THR A 245 -25.45 9.29 -10.34
N ILE A 246 -26.26 8.34 -9.93
CA ILE A 246 -27.51 7.98 -10.63
C ILE A 246 -28.73 8.52 -9.89
N ALA A 247 -29.82 8.72 -10.62
CA ALA A 247 -31.09 9.13 -10.03
C ALA A 247 -31.84 7.92 -9.45
N MET A 248 -32.72 8.17 -8.49
CA MET A 248 -33.58 7.12 -7.92
C MET A 248 -34.46 6.45 -8.99
N GLU A 249 -34.93 7.22 -9.94
CA GLU A 249 -35.75 6.73 -11.07
C GLU A 249 -34.99 5.70 -11.91
N GLU A 250 -33.68 5.87 -12.08
CA GLU A 250 -32.85 4.90 -12.78
C GLU A 250 -32.68 3.60 -11.99
N ILE A 251 -32.61 3.67 -10.66
CA ILE A 251 -32.60 2.48 -9.80
C ILE A 251 -33.92 1.72 -9.94
N TYR A 252 -35.06 2.40 -9.91
CA TYR A 252 -36.37 1.79 -10.12
C TYR A 252 -36.51 1.16 -11.50
N LYS A 253 -35.99 1.81 -12.53
CA LYS A 253 -36.00 1.29 -13.91
C LYS A 253 -35.14 0.04 -14.05
N GLN A 254 -33.96 0.01 -13.44
CA GLN A 254 -33.07 -1.15 -13.45
C GLN A 254 -33.63 -2.33 -12.63
N ASN A 255 -34.50 -2.04 -11.64
CA ASN A 255 -35.13 -3.03 -10.77
C ASN A 255 -34.15 -4.13 -10.29
N PRO A 256 -33.03 -3.79 -9.63
CA PRO A 256 -32.02 -4.76 -9.23
C PRO A 256 -32.57 -5.70 -8.14
N ASP A 257 -32.18 -6.97 -8.19
CA ASP A 257 -32.55 -7.97 -7.17
C ASP A 257 -31.93 -7.66 -5.81
N ILE A 258 -30.71 -7.07 -5.82
CA ILE A 258 -29.97 -6.74 -4.62
C ILE A 258 -29.39 -5.33 -4.72
N ILE A 259 -29.56 -4.53 -3.68
CA ILE A 259 -28.89 -3.23 -3.52
C ILE A 259 -27.94 -3.32 -2.33
N GLY A 260 -26.64 -3.13 -2.59
CA GLY A 260 -25.60 -3.09 -1.59
C GLY A 260 -25.00 -1.69 -1.40
N SER A 261 -24.46 -1.40 -0.22
CA SER A 261 -23.70 -0.18 0.07
C SER A 261 -22.59 -0.42 1.07
N LEU A 262 -21.52 0.40 0.97
CA LEU A 262 -20.43 0.41 1.95
C LEU A 262 -20.85 0.98 3.32
N TYR A 263 -21.94 1.75 3.37
CA TYR A 263 -22.40 2.45 4.56
C TYR A 263 -23.87 2.11 4.84
N ASN A 264 -24.23 2.08 6.11
CA ASN A 264 -25.62 1.83 6.55
C ASN A 264 -26.60 2.96 6.16
N GLU A 265 -26.09 4.01 5.52
CA GLU A 265 -26.84 5.20 5.14
C GLU A 265 -27.96 4.98 4.11
N ILE A 266 -27.99 3.81 3.46
CA ILE A 266 -29.06 3.47 2.50
C ILE A 266 -30.18 2.64 3.12
N ALA A 267 -30.17 2.38 4.41
CA ALA A 267 -31.23 1.61 5.07
C ALA A 267 -32.62 2.25 4.88
N HIS A 268 -32.68 3.57 4.68
CA HIS A 268 -33.92 4.32 4.41
C HIS A 268 -34.42 4.19 2.96
N LEU A 269 -33.64 3.62 2.04
CA LEU A 269 -34.08 3.36 0.67
C LEU A 269 -34.94 2.09 0.55
N LYS A 270 -35.19 1.39 1.65
CA LYS A 270 -35.99 0.15 1.69
C LYS A 270 -37.48 0.37 1.98
N ASN A 271 -37.94 1.61 2.18
CA ASN A 271 -39.34 1.96 2.45
C ASN A 271 -40.01 2.67 1.28
#